data_6600e58e37559525e968062e6524c429
#
_entry.id   6600e58e37559525e968062e6524c429
#
_cell.length_a   1.000
_cell.length_b   1.000
_cell.length_c   1.000
_cell.angle_alpha   90.00
_cell.angle_beta   90.00
_cell.angle_gamma   90.00
#
_symmetry.space_group_name_H-M   'P 1'
#
loop_
_entity.id
_entity.type
_entity.pdbx_description
1 polymer ?
#
loop_
_entity_poly.entity_id
_entity_poly.type
_entity_poly.pdbx_seq_one_letter_code
_entity_poly.pdbx_strand_id
1 'polypeptide(L)'
;MDPTLIWKAVLIGVVEGLTEFLPVSSTGHIILAEEVLGFQGPPGKVFEIVIQLGAILAVCFLYRSKIWTTVQGVLDREPVSLRFAVAIAAAFLPAAVIGVIAHKYIKSVLFDPKVVAVALIAGGIAILVIERYAQRPRIKSLDEVDLKTALYIGLCQCLAMIPGVSRAGATIMGARVFRVDRATAAEFSFFLAMPTMIGASVYDLYKNWSSLDWHGSGIIALGFITAFVCALLVVRPFVRFISRHGFGVFAWYRIALGALALVLIVMR
;
A
#
# COMPACT_ATOMS: atom_id res chain seq x y z
N MET A 1 -10.14 -21.24 -20.32
CA MET A 1 -10.17 -19.86 -19.76
C MET A 1 -10.43 -18.89 -20.89
N ASP A 2 -11.33 -17.95 -20.70
CA ASP A 2 -11.61 -16.91 -21.70
C ASP A 2 -10.36 -16.03 -21.91
N PRO A 3 -9.82 -15.92 -23.13
CA PRO A 3 -8.65 -15.08 -23.43
C PRO A 3 -8.84 -13.62 -23.01
N THR A 4 -10.09 -13.12 -23.05
CA THR A 4 -10.43 -11.74 -22.64
C THR A 4 -10.24 -11.55 -21.13
N LEU A 5 -10.51 -12.54 -20.33
CA LEU A 5 -10.35 -12.49 -18.87
C LEU A 5 -8.87 -12.60 -18.47
N ILE A 6 -8.08 -13.37 -19.23
CA ILE A 6 -6.65 -13.54 -18.98
C ILE A 6 -5.89 -12.21 -19.09
N TRP A 7 -6.02 -11.48 -20.21
CA TRP A 7 -5.28 -10.23 -20.37
C TRP A 7 -5.75 -9.13 -19.41
N LYS A 8 -7.05 -9.10 -19.06
CA LYS A 8 -7.57 -8.17 -18.04
C LYS A 8 -6.95 -8.45 -16.67
N ALA A 9 -6.88 -9.72 -16.25
CA ALA A 9 -6.25 -10.11 -15.00
C ALA A 9 -4.75 -9.74 -14.95
N VAL A 10 -4.04 -9.93 -16.07
CA VAL A 10 -2.65 -9.49 -16.21
C VAL A 10 -2.55 -7.98 -16.04
N LEU A 11 -3.38 -7.19 -16.74
CA LEU A 11 -3.34 -5.73 -16.62
C LEU A 11 -3.62 -5.24 -15.19
N ILE A 12 -4.61 -5.83 -14.50
CA ILE A 12 -4.90 -5.48 -13.12
C ILE A 12 -3.75 -5.88 -12.20
N GLY A 13 -3.14 -7.06 -12.40
CA GLY A 13 -1.92 -7.46 -11.70
C GLY A 13 -0.74 -6.50 -11.93
N VAL A 14 -0.56 -6.00 -13.16
CA VAL A 14 0.43 -4.95 -13.47
C VAL A 14 0.12 -3.66 -12.70
N VAL A 15 -1.12 -3.21 -12.73
CA VAL A 15 -1.57 -2.01 -12.00
C VAL A 15 -1.28 -2.15 -10.52
N GLU A 16 -1.66 -3.28 -9.90
CA GLU A 16 -1.41 -3.54 -8.49
C GLU A 16 0.09 -3.52 -8.17
N GLY A 17 0.88 -4.32 -8.88
CA GLY A 17 2.32 -4.43 -8.62
C GLY A 17 3.09 -3.13 -8.80
N LEU A 18 2.67 -2.28 -9.76
CA LEU A 18 3.30 -0.98 -9.99
C LEU A 18 2.87 0.08 -8.97
N THR A 19 1.61 0.05 -8.49
CA THR A 19 1.04 1.17 -7.73
C THR A 19 0.96 0.94 -6.23
N GLU A 20 1.05 -0.31 -5.72
CA GLU A 20 0.86 -0.62 -4.30
C GLU A 20 1.89 0.07 -3.40
N PHE A 21 3.13 0.13 -3.82
CA PHE A 21 4.21 0.73 -3.02
C PHE A 21 4.49 2.19 -3.33
N LEU A 22 3.88 2.71 -4.38
CA LEU A 22 3.95 4.11 -4.76
C LEU A 22 2.87 4.91 -4.00
N PRO A 23 3.11 6.19 -3.71
CA PRO A 23 2.12 6.99 -3.00
C PRO A 23 0.98 7.49 -3.92
N VAL A 24 0.42 6.58 -4.76
CA VAL A 24 -0.59 6.92 -5.79
C VAL A 24 -1.95 6.24 -5.60
N SER A 25 -2.09 5.34 -4.61
CA SER A 25 -3.30 4.55 -4.31
C SER A 25 -3.63 3.46 -5.33
N SER A 26 -3.11 2.26 -5.10
CA SER A 26 -3.43 1.05 -5.89
C SER A 26 -4.94 0.78 -5.94
N THR A 27 -5.63 0.87 -4.81
CA THR A 27 -7.08 0.69 -4.74
C THR A 27 -7.84 1.63 -5.69
N GLY A 28 -7.44 2.91 -5.76
CA GLY A 28 -8.04 3.85 -6.70
C GLY A 28 -7.83 3.46 -8.16
N HIS A 29 -6.63 2.98 -8.48
CA HIS A 29 -6.29 2.50 -9.83
C HIS A 29 -7.05 1.23 -10.21
N ILE A 30 -7.14 0.26 -9.28
CA ILE A 30 -7.86 -0.99 -9.52
C ILE A 30 -9.33 -0.71 -9.78
N ILE A 31 -10.00 0.09 -8.96
CA ILE A 31 -11.41 0.46 -9.15
C ILE A 31 -11.63 1.06 -10.55
N LEU A 32 -10.77 2.00 -10.98
CA LEU A 32 -10.87 2.60 -12.30
C LEU A 32 -10.56 1.59 -13.42
N ALA A 33 -9.54 0.74 -13.23
CA ALA A 33 -9.17 -0.27 -14.21
C ALA A 33 -10.26 -1.33 -14.39
N GLU A 34 -10.84 -1.81 -13.29
CA GLU A 34 -11.96 -2.77 -13.31
C GLU A 34 -13.15 -2.21 -14.05
N GLU A 35 -13.49 -0.94 -13.82
CA GLU A 35 -14.60 -0.28 -14.47
C GLU A 35 -14.36 -0.08 -15.98
N VAL A 36 -13.18 0.42 -16.37
CA VAL A 36 -12.82 0.65 -17.78
C VAL A 36 -12.72 -0.65 -18.56
N LEU A 37 -12.16 -1.70 -17.93
CA LEU A 37 -11.97 -3.01 -18.55
C LEU A 37 -13.24 -3.86 -18.53
N GLY A 38 -14.26 -3.48 -17.74
CA GLY A 38 -15.40 -4.35 -17.44
C GLY A 38 -14.94 -5.69 -16.85
N PHE A 39 -13.95 -5.65 -15.94
CA PHE A 39 -13.46 -6.85 -15.28
C PHE A 39 -14.32 -7.19 -14.08
N GLN A 40 -14.85 -8.40 -14.08
CA GLN A 40 -15.54 -8.97 -12.93
C GLN A 40 -14.70 -10.13 -12.42
N GLY A 41 -13.99 -9.88 -11.33
CA GLY A 41 -13.21 -10.91 -10.65
C GLY A 41 -14.09 -11.97 -9.98
N PRO A 42 -13.47 -13.05 -9.48
CA PRO A 42 -14.17 -14.05 -8.67
C PRO A 42 -14.90 -13.41 -7.48
N PRO A 43 -16.02 -14.01 -7.03
CA PRO A 43 -16.79 -13.50 -5.90
C PRO A 43 -15.95 -13.28 -4.64
N GLY A 44 -16.35 -12.32 -3.79
CA GLY A 44 -15.70 -12.06 -2.50
C GLY A 44 -14.43 -11.23 -2.56
N LYS A 45 -14.12 -10.61 -3.70
CA LYS A 45 -12.89 -9.80 -3.91
C LYS A 45 -11.59 -10.57 -3.67
N VAL A 46 -11.64 -11.89 -3.87
CA VAL A 46 -10.49 -12.79 -3.64
C VAL A 46 -9.34 -12.45 -4.58
N PHE A 47 -9.66 -12.05 -5.82
CA PHE A 47 -8.65 -11.68 -6.81
C PHE A 47 -7.81 -10.50 -6.31
N GLU A 48 -8.46 -9.42 -5.88
CA GLU A 48 -7.79 -8.20 -5.40
C GLU A 48 -6.95 -8.48 -4.14
N ILE A 49 -7.46 -9.30 -3.21
CA ILE A 49 -6.72 -9.69 -2.02
C ILE A 49 -5.46 -10.49 -2.38
N VAL A 50 -5.57 -11.42 -3.32
CA VAL A 50 -4.46 -12.30 -3.67
C VAL A 50 -3.40 -11.58 -4.51
N ILE A 51 -3.77 -10.68 -5.43
CA ILE A 51 -2.78 -9.89 -6.17
C ILE A 51 -2.01 -8.94 -5.24
N GLN A 52 -2.67 -8.40 -4.21
CA GLN A 52 -2.04 -7.61 -3.16
C GLN A 52 -1.03 -8.44 -2.36
N LEU A 53 -1.36 -9.72 -2.04
CA LEU A 53 -0.40 -10.65 -1.45
C LEU A 53 0.81 -10.90 -2.36
N GLY A 54 0.61 -10.97 -3.68
CA GLY A 54 1.69 -11.06 -4.65
C GLY A 54 2.64 -9.88 -4.54
N ALA A 55 2.10 -8.66 -4.53
CA ALA A 55 2.89 -7.45 -4.39
C ALA A 55 3.69 -7.41 -3.07
N ILE A 56 3.07 -7.74 -1.92
CA ILE A 56 3.79 -7.71 -0.64
C ILE A 56 4.87 -8.79 -0.52
N LEU A 57 4.64 -9.97 -1.09
CA LEU A 57 5.66 -11.03 -1.11
C LEU A 57 6.88 -10.63 -1.95
N ALA A 58 6.72 -9.80 -2.98
CA ALA A 58 7.85 -9.22 -3.71
C ALA A 58 8.73 -8.36 -2.80
N VAL A 59 8.14 -7.55 -1.94
CA VAL A 59 8.89 -6.75 -0.96
C VAL A 59 9.54 -7.64 0.10
N CYS A 60 8.84 -8.66 0.60
CA CYS A 60 9.44 -9.65 1.51
C CYS A 60 10.67 -10.31 0.87
N PHE A 61 10.60 -10.66 -0.42
CA PHE A 61 11.72 -11.24 -1.15
C PHE A 61 12.88 -10.24 -1.35
N LEU A 62 12.59 -8.99 -1.70
CA LEU A 62 13.60 -7.94 -1.88
C LEU A 62 14.37 -7.62 -0.60
N TYR A 63 13.67 -7.61 0.53
CA TYR A 63 14.23 -7.28 1.85
C TYR A 63 14.50 -8.51 2.72
N ARG A 64 14.51 -9.72 2.15
CA ARG A 64 14.69 -10.99 2.87
C ARG A 64 15.92 -11.02 3.78
N SER A 65 17.02 -10.39 3.37
CA SER A 65 18.24 -10.33 4.18
C SER A 65 18.01 -9.50 5.43
N LYS A 66 17.42 -8.29 5.32
CA LYS A 66 17.11 -7.44 6.50
C LYS A 66 16.06 -8.11 7.40
N ILE A 67 15.06 -8.78 6.82
CA ILE A 67 14.07 -9.55 7.60
C ILE A 67 14.78 -10.65 8.39
N TRP A 68 15.64 -11.45 7.74
CA TRP A 68 16.35 -12.55 8.36
C TRP A 68 17.28 -12.07 9.47
N THR A 69 18.11 -11.05 9.20
CA THR A 69 19.01 -10.47 10.22
C THR A 69 18.23 -9.87 11.40
N THR A 70 17.07 -9.23 11.14
CA THR A 70 16.22 -8.74 12.23
C THR A 70 15.66 -9.88 13.07
N VAL A 71 15.17 -10.96 12.45
CA VAL A 71 14.64 -12.13 13.18
C VAL A 71 15.72 -12.77 14.03
N GLN A 72 16.92 -13.00 13.48
CA GLN A 72 18.04 -13.55 14.23
C GLN A 72 18.44 -12.63 15.39
N GLY A 73 18.61 -11.32 15.15
CA GLY A 73 18.95 -10.38 16.18
C GLY A 73 17.88 -10.25 17.29
N VAL A 74 16.59 -10.44 16.96
CA VAL A 74 15.53 -10.52 17.99
C VAL A 74 15.69 -11.78 18.86
N LEU A 75 15.99 -12.93 18.24
CA LEU A 75 16.25 -14.19 18.98
C LEU A 75 17.49 -14.08 19.87
N ASP A 76 18.54 -13.41 19.38
CA ASP A 76 19.79 -13.16 20.10
C ASP A 76 19.67 -11.97 21.08
N ARG A 77 18.48 -11.37 21.20
CA ARG A 77 18.18 -10.20 22.07
C ARG A 77 19.03 -8.97 21.75
N GLU A 78 19.42 -8.81 20.50
CA GLU A 78 20.18 -7.65 20.04
C GLU A 78 19.34 -6.36 20.17
N PRO A 79 19.83 -5.31 20.85
CA PRO A 79 19.03 -4.11 21.13
C PRO A 79 18.54 -3.37 19.89
N VAL A 80 19.32 -3.38 18.80
CA VAL A 80 18.96 -2.69 17.53
C VAL A 80 17.81 -3.41 16.84
N SER A 81 17.91 -4.74 16.70
CA SER A 81 16.90 -5.58 16.07
C SER A 81 15.59 -5.59 16.87
N LEU A 82 15.69 -5.64 18.21
CA LEU A 82 14.52 -5.53 19.09
C LEU A 82 13.81 -4.17 18.93
N ARG A 83 14.56 -3.06 18.92
CA ARG A 83 13.98 -1.72 18.71
C ARG A 83 13.23 -1.64 17.38
N PHE A 84 13.85 -2.10 16.31
CA PHE A 84 13.24 -2.08 14.98
C PHE A 84 11.96 -2.93 14.93
N ALA A 85 12.00 -4.17 15.44
CA ALA A 85 10.82 -5.04 15.49
C ALA A 85 9.68 -4.44 16.32
N VAL A 86 10.00 -3.86 17.50
CA VAL A 86 9.02 -3.17 18.35
C VAL A 86 8.48 -1.92 17.66
N ALA A 87 9.30 -1.16 16.93
CA ALA A 87 8.85 -0.01 16.16
C ALA A 87 7.84 -0.40 15.06
N ILE A 88 8.11 -1.48 14.32
CA ILE A 88 7.16 -2.00 13.31
C ILE A 88 5.86 -2.49 13.98
N ALA A 89 5.95 -3.23 15.09
CA ALA A 89 4.77 -3.69 15.83
C ALA A 89 3.93 -2.52 16.35
N ALA A 90 4.56 -1.49 16.92
CA ALA A 90 3.89 -0.29 17.42
C ALA A 90 3.21 0.51 16.28
N ALA A 91 3.85 0.62 15.12
CA ALA A 91 3.27 1.26 13.95
C ALA A 91 2.10 0.46 13.34
N PHE A 92 2.14 -0.87 13.46
CA PHE A 92 1.06 -1.74 13.00
C PHE A 92 -0.21 -1.64 13.84
N LEU A 93 -0.07 -1.56 15.18
CA LEU A 93 -1.18 -1.66 16.14
C LEU A 93 -2.33 -0.69 15.91
N PRO A 94 -2.15 0.64 15.69
CA PRO A 94 -3.27 1.56 15.50
C PRO A 94 -4.18 1.15 14.35
N ALA A 95 -3.60 0.80 13.21
CA ALA A 95 -4.35 0.38 12.03
C ALA A 95 -5.02 -0.98 12.23
N ALA A 96 -4.39 -1.92 12.92
CA ALA A 96 -4.98 -3.22 13.23
C ALA A 96 -6.23 -3.05 14.13
N VAL A 97 -6.13 -2.25 15.20
CA VAL A 97 -7.24 -2.02 16.14
C VAL A 97 -8.40 -1.29 15.45
N ILE A 98 -8.11 -0.18 14.78
CA ILE A 98 -9.16 0.61 14.11
C ILE A 98 -9.76 -0.19 12.94
N GLY A 99 -8.94 -0.93 12.18
CA GLY A 99 -9.40 -1.75 11.06
C GLY A 99 -10.40 -2.82 11.49
N VAL A 100 -10.16 -3.50 12.60
CA VAL A 100 -11.11 -4.50 13.12
C VAL A 100 -12.40 -3.85 13.61
N ILE A 101 -12.31 -2.75 14.35
CA ILE A 101 -13.50 -2.07 14.94
C ILE A 101 -14.34 -1.39 13.85
N ALA A 102 -13.71 -0.67 12.93
CA ALA A 102 -14.37 0.16 11.94
C ALA A 102 -14.65 -0.54 10.59
N HIS A 103 -14.28 -1.82 10.43
CA HIS A 103 -14.34 -2.55 9.16
C HIS A 103 -15.68 -2.43 8.42
N LYS A 104 -16.80 -2.64 9.13
CA LYS A 104 -18.15 -2.56 8.52
C LYS A 104 -18.47 -1.14 8.04
N TYR A 105 -18.15 -0.13 8.85
CA TYR A 105 -18.41 1.27 8.53
C TYR A 105 -17.56 1.73 7.33
N ILE A 106 -16.29 1.36 7.31
CA ILE A 106 -15.37 1.68 6.22
C ILE A 106 -15.91 1.13 4.89
N LYS A 107 -16.31 -0.15 4.85
CA LYS A 107 -16.85 -0.78 3.64
C LYS A 107 -18.18 -0.16 3.18
N SER A 108 -19.05 0.25 4.08
CA SER A 108 -20.39 0.75 3.70
C SER A 108 -20.42 2.20 3.28
N VAL A 109 -19.50 3.04 3.79
CA VAL A 109 -19.58 4.51 3.62
C VAL A 109 -18.47 5.05 2.72
N LEU A 110 -17.28 4.47 2.78
CA LEU A 110 -16.10 5.07 2.14
C LEU A 110 -15.77 4.52 0.74
N PHE A 111 -16.37 3.39 0.33
CA PHE A 111 -16.14 2.80 -1.00
C PHE A 111 -17.00 3.44 -2.10
N ASP A 112 -17.20 4.76 -2.04
CA ASP A 112 -17.84 5.55 -3.09
C ASP A 112 -16.74 6.09 -4.04
N PRO A 113 -16.91 5.98 -5.38
CA PRO A 113 -15.96 6.53 -6.36
C PRO A 113 -15.66 8.02 -6.16
N LYS A 114 -16.63 8.81 -5.68
CA LYS A 114 -16.44 10.23 -5.37
C LYS A 114 -15.47 10.42 -4.21
N VAL A 115 -15.57 9.58 -3.16
CA VAL A 115 -14.65 9.58 -2.02
C VAL A 115 -13.24 9.27 -2.48
N VAL A 116 -13.08 8.26 -3.34
CA VAL A 116 -11.78 7.89 -3.92
C VAL A 116 -11.15 9.05 -4.70
N ALA A 117 -11.93 9.69 -5.57
CA ALA A 117 -11.45 10.80 -6.39
C ALA A 117 -11.03 12.03 -5.53
N VAL A 118 -11.84 12.40 -4.53
CA VAL A 118 -11.52 13.47 -3.60
C VAL A 118 -10.28 13.12 -2.76
N ALA A 119 -10.16 11.88 -2.28
CA ALA A 119 -9.02 11.42 -1.51
C ALA A 119 -7.72 11.39 -2.35
N LEU A 120 -7.80 11.08 -3.64
CA LEU A 120 -6.66 11.20 -4.56
C LEU A 120 -6.16 12.64 -4.64
N ILE A 121 -7.06 13.61 -4.86
CA ILE A 121 -6.72 15.03 -4.97
C ILE A 121 -6.17 15.54 -3.63
N ALA A 122 -6.88 15.32 -2.53
CA ALA A 122 -6.47 15.77 -1.21
C ALA A 122 -5.11 15.20 -0.80
N GLY A 123 -4.89 13.90 -1.06
CA GLY A 123 -3.60 13.25 -0.83
C GLY A 123 -2.48 13.79 -1.72
N GLY A 124 -2.77 14.14 -2.97
CA GLY A 124 -1.81 14.80 -3.86
C GLY A 124 -1.40 16.19 -3.32
N ILE A 125 -2.38 17.00 -2.90
CA ILE A 125 -2.12 18.31 -2.28
C ILE A 125 -1.32 18.14 -0.98
N ALA A 126 -1.68 17.17 -0.14
CA ALA A 126 -0.95 16.88 1.10
C ALA A 126 0.52 16.53 0.83
N ILE A 127 0.82 15.73 -0.21
CA ILE A 127 2.21 15.43 -0.61
C ILE A 127 2.96 16.72 -0.98
N LEU A 128 2.37 17.60 -1.80
CA LEU A 128 3.00 18.86 -2.21
C LEU A 128 3.30 19.76 -1.00
N VAL A 129 2.34 19.89 -0.09
CA VAL A 129 2.49 20.69 1.13
C VAL A 129 3.59 20.11 2.02
N ILE A 130 3.55 18.80 2.30
CA ILE A 130 4.55 18.16 3.16
C ILE A 130 5.96 18.26 2.55
N GLU A 131 6.13 18.00 1.24
CA GLU A 131 7.45 18.11 0.59
C GLU A 131 7.96 19.55 0.58
N ARG A 132 7.10 20.55 0.41
CA ARG A 132 7.48 21.98 0.45
C ARG A 132 7.98 22.42 1.81
N TYR A 133 7.32 21.97 2.89
CA TYR A 133 7.65 22.37 4.26
C TYR A 133 8.51 21.34 5.00
N ALA A 134 8.90 20.23 4.34
CA ALA A 134 9.75 19.22 4.93
C ALA A 134 11.09 19.79 5.41
N GLN A 135 11.36 19.66 6.68
CA GLN A 135 12.62 20.07 7.27
C GLN A 135 13.74 19.08 6.90
N ARG A 136 15.00 19.49 7.14
CA ARG A 136 16.16 18.62 6.94
C ARG A 136 15.97 17.30 7.72
N PRO A 137 16.22 16.15 7.09
CA PRO A 137 15.99 14.86 7.72
C PRO A 137 16.92 14.68 8.93
N ARG A 138 16.34 14.15 10.01
CA ARG A 138 17.04 13.81 11.25
C ARG A 138 17.29 12.30 11.32
N ILE A 139 16.33 11.49 10.86
CA ILE A 139 16.35 10.03 10.84
C ILE A 139 16.72 9.58 9.42
N LYS A 140 17.83 8.87 9.26
CA LYS A 140 18.40 8.51 7.95
C LYS A 140 18.55 7.00 7.75
N SER A 141 18.27 6.20 8.77
CA SER A 141 18.27 4.74 8.69
C SER A 141 17.07 4.14 9.40
N LEU A 142 16.70 2.91 9.03
CA LEU A 142 15.59 2.17 9.65
C LEU A 142 15.81 1.97 11.16
N ASP A 143 17.07 1.76 11.55
CA ASP A 143 17.45 1.45 12.94
C ASP A 143 17.41 2.70 13.85
N GLU A 144 17.32 3.89 13.27
CA GLU A 144 17.16 5.17 13.99
C GLU A 144 15.70 5.54 14.25
N VAL A 145 14.73 4.81 13.64
CA VAL A 145 13.31 5.09 13.85
C VAL A 145 12.92 4.70 15.27
N ASP A 146 12.65 5.70 16.10
CA ASP A 146 12.25 5.50 17.49
C ASP A 146 10.77 5.10 17.60
N LEU A 147 10.40 4.58 18.78
CA LEU A 147 9.05 4.09 19.06
C LEU A 147 7.98 5.18 18.89
N LYS A 148 8.29 6.43 19.26
CA LYS A 148 7.39 7.57 19.15
C LYS A 148 7.11 7.89 17.69
N THR A 149 8.15 7.98 16.87
CA THR A 149 8.04 8.22 15.42
C THR A 149 7.26 7.07 14.75
N ALA A 150 7.58 5.81 15.10
CA ALA A 150 6.88 4.64 14.58
C ALA A 150 5.37 4.67 14.88
N LEU A 151 4.99 4.99 16.13
CA LEU A 151 3.59 5.10 16.53
C LEU A 151 2.86 6.20 15.74
N TYR A 152 3.47 7.37 15.54
CA TYR A 152 2.88 8.43 14.72
C TYR A 152 2.72 8.01 13.25
N ILE A 153 3.68 7.29 12.68
CA ILE A 153 3.54 6.73 11.33
C ILE A 153 2.36 5.76 11.28
N GLY A 154 2.20 4.93 12.32
CA GLY A 154 1.06 4.02 12.45
C GLY A 154 -0.29 4.73 12.57
N LEU A 155 -0.35 5.84 13.29
CA LEU A 155 -1.56 6.69 13.34
C LEU A 155 -1.85 7.31 11.96
N CYS A 156 -0.83 7.78 11.24
CA CYS A 156 -1.01 8.24 9.86
C CYS A 156 -1.50 7.12 8.94
N GLN A 157 -1.07 5.86 9.15
CA GLN A 157 -1.58 4.71 8.39
C GLN A 157 -3.10 4.54 8.50
N CYS A 158 -3.71 4.93 9.62
CA CYS A 158 -5.16 4.84 9.78
C CYS A 158 -5.93 5.68 8.74
N LEU A 159 -5.36 6.76 8.23
CA LEU A 159 -5.94 7.55 7.14
C LEU A 159 -6.06 6.73 5.84
N ALA A 160 -5.22 5.74 5.65
CA ALA A 160 -5.25 4.88 4.47
C ALA A 160 -6.45 3.92 4.43
N MET A 161 -7.22 3.82 5.50
CA MET A 161 -8.52 3.12 5.50
C MET A 161 -9.56 3.84 4.63
N ILE A 162 -9.35 5.12 4.34
CA ILE A 162 -10.14 5.86 3.36
C ILE A 162 -9.63 5.49 1.96
N PRO A 163 -10.46 4.84 1.11
CA PRO A 163 -10.07 4.49 -0.25
C PRO A 163 -9.62 5.72 -1.03
N GLY A 164 -8.53 5.60 -1.77
CA GLY A 164 -7.93 6.74 -2.48
C GLY A 164 -6.80 7.46 -1.72
N VAL A 165 -6.72 7.34 -0.39
CA VAL A 165 -5.63 7.98 0.39
C VAL A 165 -4.26 7.38 0.07
N SER A 166 -4.14 6.09 -0.20
CA SER A 166 -2.90 5.31 -0.33
C SER A 166 -2.22 5.02 1.02
N ARG A 167 -2.07 3.74 1.33
CA ARG A 167 -1.33 3.29 2.52
C ARG A 167 0.13 3.76 2.47
N ALA A 168 0.81 3.54 1.35
CA ALA A 168 2.17 4.02 1.13
C ALA A 168 2.24 5.56 1.24
N GLY A 169 1.28 6.28 0.65
CA GLY A 169 1.22 7.74 0.75
C GLY A 169 1.09 8.23 2.19
N ALA A 170 0.18 7.67 2.97
CA ALA A 170 -0.05 8.07 4.36
C ALA A 170 1.17 7.81 5.25
N THR A 171 1.77 6.61 5.17
CA THR A 171 2.91 6.22 6.01
C THR A 171 4.20 6.94 5.61
N ILE A 172 4.48 7.09 4.32
CA ILE A 172 5.65 7.82 3.83
C ILE A 172 5.55 9.30 4.20
N MET A 173 4.40 9.94 3.95
CA MET A 173 4.21 11.35 4.30
C MET A 173 4.19 11.57 5.81
N GLY A 174 3.59 10.66 6.58
CA GLY A 174 3.68 10.67 8.04
C GLY A 174 5.14 10.63 8.51
N ALA A 175 5.96 9.72 7.98
CA ALA A 175 7.38 9.65 8.29
C ALA A 175 8.14 10.95 7.91
N ARG A 176 7.81 11.55 6.76
CA ARG A 176 8.41 12.83 6.31
C ARG A 176 8.11 13.99 7.24
N VAL A 177 6.90 14.08 7.78
CA VAL A 177 6.52 15.10 8.80
C VAL A 177 7.41 14.96 10.03
N PHE A 178 7.77 13.75 10.43
CA PHE A 178 8.67 13.45 11.56
C PHE A 178 10.16 13.44 11.17
N ARG A 179 10.51 14.08 10.05
CA ARG A 179 11.90 14.32 9.63
C ARG A 179 12.67 13.04 9.31
N VAL A 180 11.97 11.97 8.90
CA VAL A 180 12.60 10.78 8.32
C VAL A 180 13.00 11.11 6.87
N ASP A 181 14.18 10.66 6.46
CA ASP A 181 14.64 10.80 5.08
C ASP A 181 13.73 10.05 4.09
N ARG A 182 13.74 10.44 2.80
CA ARG A 182 12.82 9.91 1.79
C ARG A 182 12.95 8.42 1.58
N ALA A 183 14.17 7.91 1.45
CA ALA A 183 14.42 6.49 1.25
C ALA A 183 14.02 5.69 2.48
N THR A 184 14.45 6.11 3.67
CA THR A 184 14.11 5.49 4.94
C THR A 184 12.60 5.49 5.20
N ALA A 185 11.90 6.59 4.85
CA ALA A 185 10.45 6.68 4.97
C ALA A 185 9.72 5.65 4.08
N ALA A 186 10.18 5.48 2.83
CA ALA A 186 9.64 4.48 1.93
C ALA A 186 9.94 3.05 2.42
N GLU A 187 11.17 2.78 2.81
CA GLU A 187 11.56 1.46 3.32
C GLU A 187 10.82 1.10 4.61
N PHE A 188 10.68 2.03 5.56
CA PHE A 188 9.88 1.81 6.77
C PHE A 188 8.41 1.52 6.44
N SER A 189 7.84 2.26 5.48
CA SER A 189 6.50 2.00 4.95
C SER A 189 6.38 0.58 4.38
N PHE A 190 7.40 0.06 3.68
CA PHE A 190 7.40 -1.29 3.15
C PHE A 190 7.44 -2.34 4.25
N PHE A 191 8.30 -2.15 5.27
CA PHE A 191 8.33 -3.06 6.42
C PHE A 191 7.02 -3.06 7.19
N LEU A 192 6.38 -1.89 7.36
CA LEU A 192 5.08 -1.79 8.00
C LEU A 192 3.96 -2.42 7.14
N ALA A 193 4.11 -2.39 5.82
CA ALA A 193 3.17 -3.03 4.90
C ALA A 193 3.08 -4.55 5.11
N MET A 194 4.19 -5.21 5.43
CA MET A 194 4.23 -6.66 5.56
C MET A 194 3.22 -7.17 6.60
N PRO A 195 3.28 -6.80 7.88
CA PRO A 195 2.29 -7.26 8.84
C PRO A 195 0.89 -6.71 8.56
N THR A 196 0.77 -5.49 8.05
CA THR A 196 -0.52 -4.85 7.80
C THR A 196 -1.29 -5.55 6.67
N MET A 197 -0.65 -5.77 5.52
CA MET A 197 -1.29 -6.37 4.35
C MET A 197 -1.50 -7.88 4.52
N ILE A 198 -0.52 -8.59 5.09
CA ILE A 198 -0.67 -10.02 5.38
C ILE A 198 -1.81 -10.21 6.40
N GLY A 199 -1.85 -9.41 7.46
CA GLY A 199 -2.91 -9.48 8.46
C GLY A 199 -4.29 -9.17 7.89
N ALA A 200 -4.40 -8.12 7.08
CA ALA A 200 -5.66 -7.78 6.40
C ALA A 200 -6.11 -8.88 5.43
N SER A 201 -5.20 -9.41 4.62
CA SER A 201 -5.51 -10.48 3.67
C SER A 201 -5.93 -11.77 4.37
N VAL A 202 -5.25 -12.17 5.44
CA VAL A 202 -5.63 -13.35 6.24
C VAL A 202 -7.02 -13.15 6.85
N TYR A 203 -7.30 -11.97 7.40
CA TYR A 203 -8.60 -11.64 7.97
C TYR A 203 -9.72 -11.68 6.91
N ASP A 204 -9.50 -11.06 5.74
CA ASP A 204 -10.49 -11.04 4.66
C ASP A 204 -10.72 -12.43 4.05
N LEU A 205 -9.67 -13.24 3.85
CA LEU A 205 -9.78 -14.63 3.38
C LEU A 205 -10.52 -15.49 4.39
N TYR A 206 -10.22 -15.37 5.69
CA TYR A 206 -10.94 -16.07 6.74
C TYR A 206 -12.43 -15.73 6.73
N LYS A 207 -12.76 -14.45 6.60
CA LYS A 207 -14.15 -13.97 6.64
C LYS A 207 -14.97 -14.38 5.41
N ASN A 208 -14.32 -14.54 4.26
CA ASN A 208 -14.94 -14.91 2.98
C ASN A 208 -14.68 -16.37 2.62
N TRP A 209 -14.21 -17.20 3.56
CA TRP A 209 -13.82 -18.59 3.32
C TRP A 209 -14.92 -19.42 2.64
N SER A 210 -16.16 -19.23 3.04
CA SER A 210 -17.33 -19.94 2.49
C SER A 210 -17.72 -19.50 1.07
N SER A 211 -17.26 -18.35 0.60
CA SER A 211 -17.51 -17.81 -0.75
C SER A 211 -16.34 -18.00 -1.71
N LEU A 212 -15.27 -18.68 -1.27
CA LEU A 212 -14.12 -18.98 -2.12
C LEU A 212 -14.51 -19.99 -3.20
N ASP A 213 -14.46 -19.57 -4.46
CA ASP A 213 -14.64 -20.42 -5.61
C ASP A 213 -13.29 -20.66 -6.31
N TRP A 214 -12.93 -21.94 -6.44
CA TRP A 214 -11.68 -22.36 -7.08
C TRP A 214 -11.73 -22.35 -8.62
N HIS A 215 -12.91 -22.16 -9.23
CA HIS A 215 -13.05 -22.13 -10.69
C HIS A 215 -12.25 -21.00 -11.36
N GLY A 216 -11.94 -19.93 -10.63
CA GLY A 216 -11.09 -18.80 -11.07
C GLY A 216 -9.61 -18.91 -10.68
N SER A 217 -9.14 -20.03 -10.10
CA SER A 217 -7.81 -20.16 -9.51
C SER A 217 -6.65 -19.83 -10.48
N GLY A 218 -6.76 -20.20 -11.75
CA GLY A 218 -5.76 -19.91 -12.76
C GLY A 218 -5.61 -18.40 -13.06
N ILE A 219 -6.72 -17.66 -13.03
CA ILE A 219 -6.73 -16.20 -13.24
C ILE A 219 -6.15 -15.50 -12.02
N ILE A 220 -6.50 -15.96 -10.82
CA ILE A 220 -5.96 -15.47 -9.57
C ILE A 220 -4.46 -15.69 -9.50
N ALA A 221 -3.97 -16.89 -9.84
CA ALA A 221 -2.54 -17.20 -9.88
C ALA A 221 -1.79 -16.33 -10.90
N LEU A 222 -2.37 -16.07 -12.06
CA LEU A 222 -1.78 -15.21 -13.08
C LEU A 222 -1.67 -13.76 -12.61
N GLY A 223 -2.74 -13.21 -12.03
CA GLY A 223 -2.73 -11.88 -11.45
C GLY A 223 -1.70 -11.75 -10.31
N PHE A 224 -1.63 -12.74 -9.41
CA PHE A 224 -0.64 -12.81 -8.34
C PHE A 224 0.80 -12.78 -8.86
N ILE A 225 1.14 -13.65 -9.82
CA ILE A 225 2.49 -13.71 -10.40
C ILE A 225 2.81 -12.38 -11.07
N THR A 226 1.87 -11.80 -11.79
CA THR A 226 2.08 -10.52 -12.47
C THR A 226 2.32 -9.39 -11.47
N ALA A 227 1.50 -9.29 -10.41
CA ALA A 227 1.69 -8.30 -9.36
C ALA A 227 3.04 -8.48 -8.64
N PHE A 228 3.41 -9.72 -8.33
CA PHE A 228 4.70 -10.04 -7.73
C PHE A 228 5.87 -9.58 -8.60
N VAL A 229 5.86 -9.93 -9.89
CA VAL A 229 6.95 -9.56 -10.83
C VAL A 229 7.02 -8.04 -11.01
N CYS A 230 5.89 -7.37 -11.21
CA CYS A 230 5.87 -5.91 -11.36
C CYS A 230 6.36 -5.20 -10.11
N ALA A 231 5.96 -5.65 -8.92
CA ALA A 231 6.45 -5.10 -7.66
C ALA A 231 7.97 -5.30 -7.49
N LEU A 232 8.50 -6.48 -7.83
CA LEU A 232 9.95 -6.74 -7.83
C LEU A 232 10.72 -5.74 -8.69
N LEU A 233 10.17 -5.42 -9.88
CA LEU A 233 10.81 -4.53 -10.83
C LEU A 233 10.74 -3.05 -10.41
N VAL A 234 9.65 -2.63 -9.74
CA VAL A 234 9.40 -1.20 -9.47
C VAL A 234 9.94 -0.71 -8.13
N VAL A 235 9.97 -1.55 -7.09
CA VAL A 235 10.27 -1.10 -5.71
C VAL A 235 11.66 -0.46 -5.58
N ARG A 236 12.71 -1.10 -6.09
CA ARG A 236 14.08 -0.54 -6.03
C ARG A 236 14.26 0.72 -6.87
N PRO A 237 13.84 0.78 -8.15
CA PRO A 237 13.84 2.01 -8.94
C PRO A 237 13.06 3.15 -8.27
N PHE A 238 11.91 2.85 -7.66
CA PHE A 238 11.11 3.84 -6.94
C PHE A 238 11.90 4.48 -5.79
N VAL A 239 12.52 3.69 -4.90
CA VAL A 239 13.33 4.22 -3.79
C VAL A 239 14.47 5.08 -4.32
N ARG A 240 15.17 4.65 -5.38
CA ARG A 240 16.24 5.42 -6.01
C ARG A 240 15.72 6.74 -6.60
N PHE A 241 14.55 6.70 -7.23
CA PHE A 241 13.93 7.87 -7.83
C PHE A 241 13.56 8.92 -6.79
N ILE A 242 12.84 8.53 -5.72
CA ILE A 242 12.38 9.47 -4.68
C ILE A 242 13.53 10.09 -3.88
N SER A 243 14.62 9.36 -3.72
CA SER A 243 15.82 9.88 -3.05
C SER A 243 16.40 11.08 -3.78
N ARG A 244 16.29 11.11 -5.13
CA ARG A 244 16.83 12.18 -5.98
C ARG A 244 15.81 13.27 -6.31
N HIS A 245 14.57 12.88 -6.66
CA HIS A 245 13.58 13.78 -7.24
C HIS A 245 12.42 14.13 -6.29
N GLY A 246 12.30 13.42 -5.15
CA GLY A 246 11.18 13.61 -4.21
C GLY A 246 9.85 13.05 -4.73
N PHE A 247 8.76 13.48 -4.10
CA PHE A 247 7.43 12.92 -4.33
C PHE A 247 6.52 13.79 -5.21
N GLY A 248 7.00 14.93 -5.70
CA GLY A 248 6.19 15.91 -6.45
C GLY A 248 5.49 15.33 -7.69
N VAL A 249 6.17 14.47 -8.45
CA VAL A 249 5.59 13.81 -9.65
C VAL A 249 4.36 12.99 -9.28
N PHE A 250 4.42 12.22 -8.18
CA PHE A 250 3.30 11.41 -7.71
C PHE A 250 2.14 12.26 -7.21
N ALA A 251 2.44 13.41 -6.62
CA ALA A 251 1.43 14.35 -6.17
C ALA A 251 0.60 14.90 -7.34
N TRP A 252 1.26 15.41 -8.38
CA TRP A 252 0.59 15.93 -9.58
C TRP A 252 -0.16 14.84 -10.32
N TYR A 253 0.42 13.64 -10.42
CA TYR A 253 -0.27 12.49 -11.00
C TYR A 253 -1.58 12.17 -10.27
N ARG A 254 -1.59 12.14 -8.93
CA ARG A 254 -2.79 11.90 -8.12
C ARG A 254 -3.85 12.98 -8.33
N ILE A 255 -3.44 14.25 -8.35
CA ILE A 255 -4.36 15.37 -8.58
C ILE A 255 -5.02 15.24 -9.96
N ALA A 256 -4.22 14.98 -11.00
CA ALA A 256 -4.73 14.80 -12.35
C ALA A 256 -5.68 13.61 -12.47
N LEU A 257 -5.31 12.46 -11.90
CA LEU A 257 -6.14 11.24 -11.91
C LEU A 257 -7.45 11.45 -11.14
N GLY A 258 -7.39 12.07 -9.97
CA GLY A 258 -8.58 12.36 -9.16
C GLY A 258 -9.52 13.36 -9.83
N ALA A 259 -8.97 14.41 -10.48
CA ALA A 259 -9.75 15.36 -11.25
C ALA A 259 -10.43 14.69 -12.45
N LEU A 260 -9.71 13.85 -13.21
CA LEU A 260 -10.27 13.06 -14.30
C LEU A 260 -11.40 12.15 -13.81
N ALA A 261 -11.19 11.44 -12.70
CA ALA A 261 -12.20 10.57 -12.11
C ALA A 261 -13.47 11.35 -11.73
N LEU A 262 -13.34 12.54 -11.12
CA LEU A 262 -14.50 13.40 -10.80
C LEU A 262 -15.26 13.84 -12.04
N VAL A 263 -14.55 14.26 -13.09
CA VAL A 263 -15.20 14.65 -14.36
C VAL A 263 -16.00 13.50 -14.94
N LEU A 264 -15.41 12.29 -15.00
CA LEU A 264 -16.09 11.11 -15.53
C LEU A 264 -17.32 10.71 -14.69
N ILE A 265 -17.27 10.90 -13.36
CA ILE A 265 -18.41 10.61 -12.47
C ILE A 265 -19.55 11.63 -12.66
N VAL A 266 -19.22 12.90 -12.92
CA VAL A 266 -20.23 13.96 -13.10
C VAL A 266 -20.88 13.89 -14.47
N MET A 267 -20.17 13.38 -15.50
CA MET A 267 -20.68 13.25 -16.87
C MET A 267 -21.57 12.01 -17.09
N ARG A 268 -21.64 11.11 -16.10
CA ARG A 268 -22.56 9.94 -16.10
C ARG A 268 -23.86 10.26 -15.38
#